data_0f3d2abf96c14d7376bbc1a00c2fdfd4
#
_entry.id   0f3d2abf96c14d7376bbc1a00c2fdfd4
#
_cell.length_a   1.000
_cell.length_b   1.000
_cell.length_c   1.000
_cell.angle_alpha   90.00
_cell.angle_beta   90.00
_cell.angle_gamma   90.00
#
_symmetry.space_group_name_H-M   'P 1'
#
loop_
_entity.id
_entity.type
_entity.pdbx_description
1 polymer ?
#
loop_
_entity_poly.entity_id
_entity_poly.type
_entity_poly.pdbx_seq_one_letter_code
_entity_poly.pdbx_strand_id
1 'polypeptide(L)'
;MQQGNSANPTFGPIGNTRSAPSAIILAAGKGTRMKSDLPKVVHLVGGRPMVCAVVDACLEAGCKRIVTIVGYKQEDVRSSLASYPQVEYAVQEEQLGTGHAVACARAAFTSEIAQAGNDAFILCGDGPLIRAETLKQLLAAHRGELNGQAASGQVAAASLATAELADPNGYGRIVRDANDRFLAIVEQKNATPEQRAIREVNPSYYCIDVASLFGALERVERNALTGEYYLTDVPGLLLGMGKKVEVLRGVPAEDVLSINTPEDLAHVDEIYRRRRSGKHS
;
A
#
# COMPACT_ATOMS: atom_id res chain seq x y z
N MET A 1 11.82 -66.45 -4.19
CA MET A 1 10.80 -65.43 -4.52
C MET A 1 10.85 -64.37 -3.44
N GLN A 2 11.57 -63.25 -3.70
CA GLN A 2 11.62 -62.12 -2.81
C GLN A 2 10.74 -61.03 -3.42
N GLN A 3 9.69 -60.65 -2.69
CA GLN A 3 8.82 -59.53 -3.06
C GLN A 3 9.48 -58.21 -2.63
N GLY A 4 9.83 -57.41 -3.61
CA GLY A 4 10.35 -56.08 -3.38
C GLY A 4 9.21 -55.12 -2.98
N ASN A 5 9.33 -54.56 -1.81
CA ASN A 5 8.42 -53.55 -1.27
C ASN A 5 8.88 -52.16 -1.78
N SER A 6 8.23 -51.66 -2.83
CA SER A 6 8.45 -50.30 -3.33
C SER A 6 7.67 -49.31 -2.45
N ALA A 7 8.39 -48.66 -1.49
CA ALA A 7 7.84 -47.55 -0.76
C ALA A 7 7.71 -46.34 -1.69
N ASN A 8 6.45 -45.93 -1.99
CA ASN A 8 6.17 -44.67 -2.63
C ASN A 8 6.57 -43.51 -1.66
N PRO A 9 7.31 -42.51 -2.13
CA PRO A 9 7.57 -41.32 -1.31
C PRO A 9 6.26 -40.55 -1.15
N THR A 10 5.73 -40.51 0.07
CA THR A 10 4.65 -39.62 0.47
C THR A 10 5.20 -38.19 0.45
N PHE A 11 4.87 -37.45 -0.59
CA PHE A 11 4.99 -35.98 -0.57
C PHE A 11 3.96 -35.46 0.44
N GLY A 12 4.42 -35.08 1.63
CA GLY A 12 3.61 -34.31 2.55
C GLY A 12 3.20 -32.97 1.91
N PRO A 13 2.09 -32.35 2.35
CA PRO A 13 1.68 -31.06 1.82
C PRO A 13 2.82 -30.06 2.03
N ILE A 14 3.36 -29.51 0.95
CA ILE A 14 4.26 -28.37 1.00
C ILE A 14 3.40 -27.20 1.49
N GLY A 15 3.29 -27.05 2.80
CA GLY A 15 2.72 -25.90 3.42
C GLY A 15 3.57 -24.68 3.04
N ASN A 16 3.12 -23.93 2.08
CA ASN A 16 3.71 -22.66 1.67
C ASN A 16 3.47 -21.66 2.80
N THR A 17 4.23 -21.76 3.89
CA THR A 17 4.16 -20.82 5.01
C THR A 17 4.83 -19.54 4.57
N ARG A 18 4.04 -18.64 3.93
CA ARG A 18 4.51 -17.28 3.64
C ARG A 18 4.87 -16.58 4.95
N SER A 19 5.90 -15.75 4.89
CA SER A 19 6.33 -14.94 6.03
C SER A 19 5.23 -13.95 6.47
N ALA A 20 5.34 -13.42 7.69
CA ALA A 20 4.56 -12.27 8.11
C ALA A 20 4.82 -11.11 7.13
N PRO A 21 3.79 -10.34 6.74
CA PRO A 21 3.98 -9.23 5.82
C PRO A 21 4.87 -8.14 6.44
N SER A 22 5.62 -7.44 5.59
CA SER A 22 6.26 -6.17 5.92
C SER A 22 5.36 -5.01 5.50
N ALA A 23 5.73 -3.77 5.87
CA ALA A 23 5.11 -2.58 5.31
C ALA A 23 6.15 -1.55 4.86
N ILE A 24 5.82 -0.81 3.81
CA ILE A 24 6.54 0.39 3.35
C ILE A 24 5.58 1.56 3.47
N ILE A 25 5.93 2.56 4.29
CA ILE A 25 5.10 3.74 4.54
C ILE A 25 5.75 4.97 3.91
N LEU A 26 5.05 5.64 3.00
CA LEU A 26 5.51 6.86 2.33
C LEU A 26 5.29 8.07 3.23
N ALA A 27 6.37 8.65 3.74
CA ALA A 27 6.37 9.77 4.67
C ALA A 27 7.42 10.86 4.35
N ALA A 28 7.94 10.89 3.10
CA ALA A 28 9.03 11.79 2.71
C ALA A 28 8.56 13.19 2.29
N GLY A 29 7.26 13.37 2.00
CA GLY A 29 6.73 14.58 1.39
C GLY A 29 6.61 15.76 2.36
N LYS A 30 6.89 16.99 1.86
CA LYS A 30 6.70 18.22 2.61
C LYS A 30 5.22 18.54 2.89
N GLY A 31 4.32 18.24 1.95
CA GLY A 31 2.90 18.58 2.08
C GLY A 31 2.64 20.09 2.00
N THR A 32 3.08 20.74 0.94
CA THR A 32 3.01 22.21 0.76
C THR A 32 1.61 22.79 0.90
N ARG A 33 0.56 22.02 0.58
CA ARG A 33 -0.84 22.41 0.73
C ARG A 33 -1.30 22.56 2.19
N MET A 34 -0.57 21.97 3.14
CA MET A 34 -0.85 22.10 4.57
C MET A 34 -0.53 23.49 5.13
N LYS A 35 0.18 24.33 4.36
CA LYS A 35 0.60 25.69 4.78
C LYS A 35 1.32 25.69 6.14
N SER A 36 2.11 24.67 6.39
CA SER A 36 2.84 24.43 7.65
C SER A 36 4.29 24.06 7.34
N ASP A 37 5.18 24.34 8.27
CA ASP A 37 6.58 23.92 8.21
C ASP A 37 6.80 22.48 8.69
N LEU A 38 5.79 21.85 9.28
CA LEU A 38 5.86 20.46 9.70
C LEU A 38 5.73 19.52 8.48
N PRO A 39 6.41 18.36 8.46
CA PRO A 39 6.09 17.29 7.52
C PRO A 39 4.61 16.93 7.62
N LYS A 40 3.95 16.70 6.47
CA LYS A 40 2.51 16.42 6.43
C LYS A 40 2.10 15.34 7.44
N VAL A 41 2.84 14.26 7.50
CA VAL A 41 2.50 13.05 8.26
C VAL A 41 2.65 13.18 9.79
N VAL A 42 3.24 14.27 10.28
CA VAL A 42 3.37 14.53 11.75
C VAL A 42 2.25 15.40 12.30
N HIS A 43 1.37 15.95 11.45
CA HIS A 43 0.18 16.65 11.93
C HIS A 43 -0.70 15.70 12.76
N LEU A 44 -1.37 16.26 13.77
CA LEU A 44 -2.06 15.46 14.78
C LEU A 44 -3.47 15.06 14.34
N VAL A 45 -3.76 13.78 14.44
CA VAL A 45 -5.11 13.21 14.32
C VAL A 45 -5.39 12.41 15.60
N GLY A 46 -6.48 12.70 16.26
CA GLY A 46 -6.78 12.11 17.58
C GLY A 46 -5.74 12.45 18.66
N GLY A 47 -4.98 13.55 18.49
CA GLY A 47 -3.94 13.97 19.43
C GLY A 47 -2.58 13.29 19.23
N ARG A 48 -2.40 12.49 18.16
CA ARG A 48 -1.13 11.81 17.82
C ARG A 48 -0.74 12.10 16.36
N PRO A 49 0.55 12.10 15.99
CA PRO A 49 0.97 12.18 14.59
C PRO A 49 0.21 11.19 13.71
N MET A 50 -0.34 11.65 12.58
CA MET A 50 -1.21 10.81 11.74
C MET A 50 -0.50 9.54 11.22
N VAL A 51 0.80 9.59 10.98
CA VAL A 51 1.59 8.42 10.58
C VAL A 51 1.55 7.28 11.60
N CYS A 52 1.38 7.61 12.91
CA CYS A 52 1.24 6.59 13.95
C CYS A 52 0.01 5.71 13.75
N ALA A 53 -1.10 6.27 13.25
CA ALA A 53 -2.31 5.50 12.98
C ALA A 53 -2.09 4.48 11.84
N VAL A 54 -1.31 4.85 10.83
CA VAL A 54 -0.94 3.93 9.73
C VAL A 54 -0.02 2.82 10.24
N VAL A 55 0.97 3.15 11.07
CA VAL A 55 1.86 2.16 11.71
C VAL A 55 1.05 1.21 12.60
N ASP A 56 0.15 1.73 13.44
CA ASP A 56 -0.72 0.91 14.30
C ASP A 56 -1.53 -0.09 13.47
N ALA A 57 -2.14 0.36 12.36
CA ALA A 57 -2.91 -0.51 11.47
C ALA A 57 -2.05 -1.61 10.83
N CYS A 58 -0.81 -1.31 10.43
CA CYS A 58 0.13 -2.31 9.92
C CYS A 58 0.49 -3.36 10.98
N LEU A 59 0.81 -2.94 12.20
CA LEU A 59 1.15 -3.84 13.30
C LEU A 59 -0.04 -4.74 13.66
N GLU A 60 -1.24 -4.18 13.74
CA GLU A 60 -2.49 -4.93 14.00
C GLU A 60 -2.83 -5.88 12.84
N ALA A 61 -2.47 -5.55 11.61
CA ALA A 61 -2.58 -6.44 10.45
C ALA A 61 -1.53 -7.57 10.43
N GLY A 62 -0.58 -7.57 11.38
CA GLY A 62 0.40 -8.63 11.56
C GLY A 62 1.78 -8.33 10.97
N CYS A 63 2.05 -7.10 10.53
CA CYS A 63 3.40 -6.72 10.11
C CYS A 63 4.38 -6.84 11.27
N LYS A 64 5.54 -7.42 10.99
CA LYS A 64 6.63 -7.54 11.98
C LYS A 64 7.75 -6.53 11.73
N ARG A 65 7.74 -5.91 10.55
CA ARG A 65 8.73 -4.95 10.08
C ARG A 65 8.04 -3.87 9.25
N ILE A 66 8.41 -2.61 9.49
CA ILE A 66 7.87 -1.46 8.79
C ILE A 66 9.05 -0.57 8.35
N VAL A 67 9.19 -0.33 7.06
CA VAL A 67 10.19 0.60 6.52
C VAL A 67 9.47 1.91 6.16
N THR A 68 9.74 2.96 6.91
CA THR A 68 9.17 4.29 6.66
C THR A 68 10.13 5.11 5.79
N ILE A 69 9.63 5.55 4.63
CA ILE A 69 10.39 6.41 3.73
C ILE A 69 10.29 7.84 4.23
N VAL A 70 11.41 8.38 4.66
CA VAL A 70 11.53 9.75 5.20
C VAL A 70 12.30 10.65 4.24
N GLY A 71 12.13 11.96 4.35
CA GLY A 71 12.81 12.95 3.50
C GLY A 71 12.76 14.33 4.13
N TYR A 72 11.80 15.16 3.74
CA TYR A 72 11.67 16.50 4.30
C TYR A 72 11.54 16.46 5.82
N LYS A 73 12.43 17.17 6.54
CA LYS A 73 12.50 17.22 8.02
C LYS A 73 12.36 15.82 8.65
N GLN A 74 13.14 14.87 8.16
CA GLN A 74 13.05 13.46 8.55
C GLN A 74 13.11 13.22 10.06
N GLU A 75 13.79 14.09 10.81
CA GLU A 75 13.95 13.94 12.26
C GLU A 75 12.61 14.11 13.00
N ASP A 76 11.68 14.93 12.49
CA ASP A 76 10.35 15.10 13.08
C ASP A 76 9.54 13.80 12.90
N VAL A 77 9.67 13.13 11.74
CA VAL A 77 9.02 11.84 11.48
C VAL A 77 9.64 10.74 12.33
N ARG A 78 10.97 10.67 12.42
CA ARG A 78 11.70 9.71 13.27
C ARG A 78 11.30 9.86 14.74
N SER A 79 11.28 11.09 15.25
CA SER A 79 10.86 11.38 16.62
C SER A 79 9.42 10.94 16.89
N SER A 80 8.51 11.15 15.93
CA SER A 80 7.10 10.73 16.02
C SER A 80 6.94 9.21 16.11
N LEU A 81 7.87 8.45 15.56
CA LEU A 81 7.84 6.99 15.51
C LEU A 81 8.86 6.31 16.44
N ALA A 82 9.52 7.07 17.34
CA ALA A 82 10.58 6.55 18.19
C ALA A 82 10.11 5.44 19.16
N SER A 83 8.82 5.37 19.48
CA SER A 83 8.23 4.34 20.33
C SER A 83 7.94 3.01 19.62
N TYR A 84 8.18 2.93 18.30
CA TYR A 84 7.90 1.74 17.50
C TYR A 84 9.19 1.01 17.12
N PRO A 85 9.61 -0.02 17.87
CA PRO A 85 10.86 -0.74 17.59
C PRO A 85 10.84 -1.53 16.27
N GLN A 86 9.66 -1.73 15.66
CA GLN A 86 9.50 -2.41 14.37
C GLN A 86 9.76 -1.49 13.17
N VAL A 87 9.93 -0.16 13.41
CA VAL A 87 10.09 0.83 12.36
C VAL A 87 11.55 1.05 12.03
N GLU A 88 11.90 0.82 10.78
CA GLU A 88 13.15 1.17 10.14
C GLU A 88 12.94 2.34 9.18
N TYR A 89 14.01 2.95 8.70
CA TYR A 89 13.91 4.13 7.84
C TYR A 89 14.75 3.96 6.58
N ALA A 90 14.17 4.40 5.45
CA ALA A 90 14.91 4.67 4.22
C ALA A 90 14.75 6.14 3.85
N VAL A 91 15.79 6.76 3.32
CA VAL A 91 15.79 8.20 3.02
C VAL A 91 15.55 8.42 1.55
N GLN A 92 14.57 9.25 1.23
CA GLN A 92 14.37 9.82 -0.10
C GLN A 92 14.93 11.25 -0.09
N GLU A 93 16.14 11.42 -0.59
CA GLU A 93 16.80 12.74 -0.63
C GLU A 93 16.14 13.65 -1.66
N GLU A 94 15.92 13.15 -2.88
CA GLU A 94 15.24 13.86 -3.96
C GLU A 94 13.80 13.36 -4.11
N GLN A 95 12.83 14.26 -4.10
CA GLN A 95 11.41 13.90 -4.18
C GLN A 95 10.95 13.72 -5.63
N LEU A 96 11.38 12.63 -6.25
CA LEU A 96 11.09 12.28 -7.64
C LEU A 96 9.84 11.40 -7.81
N GLY A 97 8.91 11.48 -6.88
CA GLY A 97 7.62 10.76 -6.94
C GLY A 97 7.55 9.52 -6.04
N THR A 98 6.37 8.89 -6.03
CA THR A 98 6.04 7.78 -5.12
C THR A 98 6.76 6.48 -5.48
N GLY A 99 6.98 6.20 -6.76
CA GLY A 99 7.75 5.05 -7.21
C GLY A 99 9.22 5.16 -6.80
N HIS A 100 9.83 6.37 -6.95
CA HIS A 100 11.17 6.64 -6.47
C HIS A 100 11.27 6.49 -4.94
N ALA A 101 10.28 6.97 -4.20
CA ALA A 101 10.26 6.81 -2.75
C ALA A 101 10.33 5.33 -2.34
N VAL A 102 9.51 4.47 -2.94
CA VAL A 102 9.54 3.02 -2.66
C VAL A 102 10.87 2.40 -3.10
N ALA A 103 11.44 2.82 -4.23
CA ALA A 103 12.74 2.34 -4.69
C ALA A 103 13.88 2.62 -3.68
N CYS A 104 13.81 3.72 -2.92
CA CYS A 104 14.77 4.03 -1.85
C CYS A 104 14.77 2.98 -0.72
N ALA A 105 13.70 2.20 -0.55
CA ALA A 105 13.66 1.12 0.43
C ALA A 105 14.38 -0.15 -0.02
N ARG A 106 14.84 -0.27 -1.28
CA ARG A 106 15.39 -1.50 -1.86
C ARG A 106 16.48 -2.15 -0.98
N ALA A 107 17.40 -1.36 -0.47
CA ALA A 107 18.50 -1.84 0.36
C ALA A 107 18.01 -2.53 1.65
N ALA A 108 16.88 -2.07 2.20
CA ALA A 108 16.26 -2.66 3.37
C ALA A 108 15.58 -4.01 3.07
N PHE A 109 15.31 -4.35 1.83
CA PHE A 109 14.60 -5.57 1.40
C PHE A 109 15.49 -6.56 0.63
N THR A 110 16.81 -6.47 0.72
CA THR A 110 17.73 -7.31 -0.07
C THR A 110 17.49 -8.81 0.13
N SER A 111 17.23 -9.24 1.36
CA SER A 111 16.95 -10.65 1.68
C SER A 111 15.61 -11.11 1.15
N GLU A 112 14.58 -10.28 1.27
CA GLU A 112 13.21 -10.57 0.80
C GLU A 112 13.12 -10.57 -0.72
N ILE A 113 13.90 -9.74 -1.41
CA ILE A 113 14.02 -9.73 -2.87
C ILE A 113 14.62 -11.04 -3.38
N ALA A 114 15.61 -11.57 -2.66
CA ALA A 114 16.29 -12.82 -3.02
C ALA A 114 15.45 -14.08 -2.74
N GLN A 115 14.40 -13.98 -1.94
CA GLN A 115 13.57 -15.10 -1.50
C GLN A 115 12.11 -14.90 -1.94
N ALA A 116 11.51 -15.91 -2.54
CA ALA A 116 10.07 -15.87 -2.87
C ALA A 116 9.18 -15.95 -1.61
N GLY A 117 7.98 -15.40 -1.71
CA GLY A 117 6.96 -15.54 -0.67
C GLY A 117 6.97 -14.46 0.40
N ASN A 118 7.63 -13.34 0.13
CA ASN A 118 7.62 -12.16 0.99
C ASN A 118 6.66 -11.11 0.43
N ASP A 119 5.68 -10.71 1.22
CA ASP A 119 4.70 -9.71 0.84
C ASP A 119 4.94 -8.41 1.63
N ALA A 120 4.75 -7.28 0.96
CA ALA A 120 4.79 -5.98 1.62
C ALA A 120 3.51 -5.19 1.34
N PHE A 121 2.95 -4.57 2.36
CA PHE A 121 2.02 -3.46 2.18
C PHE A 121 2.78 -2.21 1.77
N ILE A 122 2.23 -1.45 0.82
CA ILE A 122 2.74 -0.13 0.48
C ILE A 122 1.62 0.87 0.71
N LEU A 123 1.85 1.84 1.61
CA LEU A 123 0.84 2.74 2.12
C LEU A 123 1.36 4.17 2.16
N CYS A 124 0.44 5.13 2.01
CA CYS A 124 0.75 6.54 2.28
C CYS A 124 0.57 6.85 3.77
N GLY A 125 1.52 7.59 4.36
CA GLY A 125 1.48 7.96 5.78
C GLY A 125 0.43 9.01 6.15
N ASP A 126 -0.30 9.51 5.17
CA ASP A 126 -1.32 10.58 5.30
C ASP A 126 -2.77 10.08 5.25
N GLY A 127 -2.97 8.74 5.29
CA GLY A 127 -4.29 8.10 5.35
C GLY A 127 -4.58 7.48 6.72
N PRO A 128 -4.80 8.26 7.79
CA PRO A 128 -4.89 7.74 9.16
C PRO A 128 -6.19 6.96 9.46
N LEU A 129 -7.14 6.95 8.54
CA LEU A 129 -8.41 6.21 8.69
C LEU A 129 -8.35 4.78 8.17
N ILE A 130 -7.20 4.34 7.66
CA ILE A 130 -6.97 2.95 7.25
C ILE A 130 -7.24 2.00 8.42
N ARG A 131 -7.89 0.87 8.13
CA ARG A 131 -8.18 -0.16 9.14
C ARG A 131 -7.28 -1.38 8.94
N ALA A 132 -6.87 -1.96 10.06
CA ALA A 132 -6.15 -3.24 10.03
C ALA A 132 -6.97 -4.35 9.34
N GLU A 133 -8.31 -4.32 9.49
CA GLU A 133 -9.19 -5.28 8.83
C GLU A 133 -9.12 -5.19 7.30
N THR A 134 -9.08 -3.98 6.74
CA THR A 134 -8.88 -3.77 5.30
C THR A 134 -7.55 -4.36 4.83
N LEU A 135 -6.47 -4.17 5.61
CA LEU A 135 -5.16 -4.75 5.31
C LEU A 135 -5.17 -6.28 5.38
N LYS A 136 -5.84 -6.87 6.38
CA LYS A 136 -6.00 -8.33 6.50
C LYS A 136 -6.77 -8.90 5.30
N GLN A 137 -7.86 -8.25 4.90
CA GLN A 137 -8.64 -8.64 3.72
C GLN A 137 -7.80 -8.52 2.43
N LEU A 138 -7.03 -7.45 2.28
CA LEU A 138 -6.15 -7.26 1.14
C LEU A 138 -5.06 -8.33 1.08
N LEU A 139 -4.47 -8.69 2.23
CA LEU A 139 -3.48 -9.77 2.32
C LEU A 139 -4.10 -11.14 1.97
N ALA A 140 -5.30 -11.42 2.48
CA ALA A 140 -6.02 -12.64 2.18
C ALA A 140 -6.35 -12.76 0.69
N ALA A 141 -6.83 -11.66 0.07
CA ALA A 141 -7.05 -11.60 -1.38
C ALA A 141 -5.75 -11.81 -2.17
N HIS A 142 -4.65 -11.18 -1.72
CA HIS A 142 -3.32 -11.33 -2.32
C HIS A 142 -2.84 -12.77 -2.31
N ARG A 143 -3.04 -13.48 -1.21
CA ARG A 143 -2.63 -14.87 -1.01
C ARG A 143 -3.61 -15.90 -1.58
N GLY A 144 -4.75 -15.46 -2.10
CA GLY A 144 -5.81 -16.34 -2.58
C GLY A 144 -6.57 -17.06 -1.45
N GLU A 145 -6.60 -16.48 -0.24
CA GLU A 145 -7.19 -17.05 0.98
C GLU A 145 -8.57 -16.46 1.30
N LEU A 146 -9.32 -15.95 0.32
CA LEU A 146 -10.64 -15.36 0.54
C LEU A 146 -11.57 -16.35 1.25
N ASN A 147 -12.17 -15.92 2.38
CA ASN A 147 -13.04 -16.70 3.27
C ASN A 147 -12.37 -17.87 4.03
N GLY A 148 -11.05 -17.82 4.23
CA GLY A 148 -10.32 -18.86 4.97
C GLY A 148 -10.18 -20.18 4.22
N GLN A 149 -10.54 -20.21 2.95
CA GLN A 149 -10.32 -21.33 2.04
C GLN A 149 -9.37 -20.90 0.93
N ALA A 150 -8.38 -21.74 0.61
CA ALA A 150 -7.50 -21.54 -0.54
C ALA A 150 -8.35 -21.50 -1.81
N ALA A 151 -8.75 -20.30 -2.23
CA ALA A 151 -9.42 -20.10 -3.50
C ALA A 151 -8.38 -20.20 -4.61
N SER A 152 -8.57 -21.14 -5.53
CA SER A 152 -7.83 -21.31 -6.80
C SER A 152 -6.29 -21.25 -6.81
N GLY A 153 -5.61 -21.23 -5.68
CA GLY A 153 -4.18 -21.56 -5.55
C GLY A 153 -3.14 -20.60 -6.12
N GLN A 154 -3.51 -19.58 -6.88
CA GLN A 154 -2.51 -18.66 -7.45
C GLN A 154 -2.42 -17.36 -6.67
N VAL A 155 -1.29 -17.17 -6.00
CA VAL A 155 -0.94 -15.92 -5.32
C VAL A 155 -0.81 -14.79 -6.35
N ALA A 156 -1.31 -13.60 -6.02
CA ALA A 156 -1.13 -12.43 -6.85
C ALA A 156 0.31 -11.89 -6.74
N ALA A 157 0.81 -11.25 -7.80
CA ALA A 157 2.05 -10.49 -7.74
C ALA A 157 1.83 -9.10 -7.11
N ALA A 158 0.65 -8.55 -7.34
CA ALA A 158 0.18 -7.33 -6.68
C ALA A 158 -1.31 -7.43 -6.39
N SER A 159 -1.72 -6.81 -5.29
CA SER A 159 -3.12 -6.57 -4.96
C SER A 159 -3.29 -5.13 -4.54
N LEU A 160 -4.39 -4.52 -4.93
CA LEU A 160 -4.73 -3.16 -4.54
C LEU A 160 -6.18 -3.10 -4.04
N ALA A 161 -6.42 -2.23 -3.07
CA ALA A 161 -7.76 -1.94 -2.62
C ALA A 161 -8.29 -0.69 -3.32
N THR A 162 -9.60 -0.67 -3.62
CA THR A 162 -10.26 0.46 -4.27
C THR A 162 -11.52 0.89 -3.52
N ALA A 163 -11.88 2.15 -3.67
CA ALA A 163 -13.11 2.72 -3.12
C ALA A 163 -13.84 3.54 -4.18
N GLU A 164 -15.16 3.66 -4.03
CA GLU A 164 -15.94 4.63 -4.80
C GLU A 164 -16.14 5.91 -3.98
N LEU A 165 -15.75 7.05 -4.55
CA LEU A 165 -15.95 8.37 -3.95
C LEU A 165 -16.99 9.18 -4.71
N ALA A 166 -17.79 9.95 -3.97
CA ALA A 166 -18.70 10.94 -4.57
C ALA A 166 -17.90 12.05 -5.30
N ASP A 167 -16.83 12.53 -4.67
CA ASP A 167 -15.82 13.40 -5.27
C ASP A 167 -14.47 12.67 -5.33
N PRO A 168 -14.05 12.19 -6.52
CA PRO A 168 -12.80 11.48 -6.69
C PRO A 168 -11.57 12.39 -6.89
N ASN A 169 -11.71 13.71 -6.77
CA ASN A 169 -10.62 14.66 -7.01
C ASN A 169 -9.40 14.38 -6.12
N GLY A 170 -8.22 14.48 -6.73
CA GLY A 170 -6.95 14.26 -6.04
C GLY A 170 -6.47 12.82 -6.00
N TYR A 171 -7.32 11.85 -6.35
CA TYR A 171 -6.95 10.42 -6.37
C TYR A 171 -6.59 9.93 -7.78
N GLY A 172 -5.82 8.87 -7.86
CA GLY A 172 -5.67 8.07 -9.07
C GLY A 172 -6.97 7.36 -9.41
N ARG A 173 -7.27 7.23 -10.69
CA ARG A 173 -8.49 6.56 -11.20
C ARG A 173 -8.20 5.14 -11.58
N ILE A 174 -9.11 4.22 -11.23
CA ILE A 174 -9.03 2.83 -11.65
C ILE A 174 -9.62 2.71 -13.05
N VAL A 175 -8.79 2.37 -14.02
CA VAL A 175 -9.22 2.15 -15.39
C VAL A 175 -9.44 0.67 -15.61
N ARG A 176 -10.59 0.32 -16.23
CA ARG A 176 -11.01 -1.05 -16.53
C ARG A 176 -11.30 -1.22 -18.01
N ASP A 177 -11.21 -2.45 -18.50
CA ASP A 177 -11.63 -2.80 -19.86
C ASP A 177 -13.16 -3.01 -19.95
N ALA A 178 -13.64 -3.30 -21.17
CA ALA A 178 -15.06 -3.54 -21.43
C ALA A 178 -15.64 -4.77 -20.69
N ASN A 179 -14.78 -5.65 -20.16
CA ASN A 179 -15.15 -6.82 -19.37
C ASN A 179 -14.96 -6.57 -17.85
N ASP A 180 -14.84 -5.30 -17.44
CA ASP A 180 -14.64 -4.87 -16.05
C ASP A 180 -13.32 -5.36 -15.43
N ARG A 181 -12.33 -5.77 -16.22
CA ARG A 181 -11.01 -6.17 -15.71
C ARG A 181 -10.13 -4.95 -15.52
N PHE A 182 -9.34 -4.96 -14.45
CA PHE A 182 -8.36 -3.92 -14.16
C PHE A 182 -7.34 -3.78 -15.32
N LEU A 183 -7.08 -2.55 -15.73
CA LEU A 183 -6.05 -2.23 -16.72
C LEU A 183 -4.92 -1.41 -16.12
N ALA A 184 -5.25 -0.31 -15.46
CA ALA A 184 -4.26 0.65 -14.97
C ALA A 184 -4.84 1.56 -13.88
N ILE A 185 -3.94 2.25 -13.20
CA ILE A 185 -4.24 3.42 -12.37
C ILE A 185 -3.75 4.64 -13.12
N VAL A 186 -4.61 5.64 -13.31
CA VAL A 186 -4.25 6.90 -13.96
C VAL A 186 -4.31 8.03 -12.94
N GLU A 187 -3.18 8.68 -12.72
CA GLU A 187 -3.08 9.81 -11.80
C GLU A 187 -3.95 11.00 -12.27
N GLN A 188 -4.55 11.73 -11.33
CA GLN A 188 -5.42 12.89 -11.60
C GLN A 188 -4.82 13.87 -12.62
N LYS A 189 -3.51 14.13 -12.53
CA LYS A 189 -2.81 15.08 -13.41
C LYS A 189 -2.72 14.60 -14.86
N ASN A 190 -2.72 13.27 -15.06
CA ASN A 190 -2.57 12.61 -16.35
C ASN A 190 -3.92 12.15 -16.95
N ALA A 191 -5.00 12.22 -16.18
CA ALA A 191 -6.30 11.69 -16.56
C ALA A 191 -6.98 12.55 -17.64
N THR A 192 -7.55 11.89 -18.66
CA THR A 192 -8.45 12.54 -19.63
C THR A 192 -9.75 13.01 -18.94
N PRO A 193 -10.57 13.87 -19.58
CA PRO A 193 -11.88 14.25 -19.03
C PRO A 193 -12.76 13.05 -18.69
N GLU A 194 -12.78 12.02 -19.55
CA GLU A 194 -13.55 10.78 -19.37
C GLU A 194 -13.02 9.99 -18.15
N GLN A 195 -11.70 9.86 -18.04
CA GLN A 195 -11.08 9.19 -16.90
C GLN A 195 -11.32 9.93 -15.58
N ARG A 196 -11.35 11.27 -15.60
CA ARG A 196 -11.67 12.07 -14.40
C ARG A 196 -13.08 11.85 -13.88
N ALA A 197 -14.02 11.44 -14.74
CA ALA A 197 -15.38 11.09 -14.35
C ALA A 197 -15.49 9.73 -13.63
N ILE A 198 -14.47 8.88 -13.69
CA ILE A 198 -14.42 7.61 -12.98
C ILE A 198 -14.41 7.89 -11.47
N ARG A 199 -15.33 7.25 -10.75
CA ARG A 199 -15.50 7.40 -9.31
C ARG A 199 -14.70 6.35 -8.49
N GLU A 200 -14.31 5.24 -9.12
CA GLU A 200 -13.46 4.23 -8.49
C GLU A 200 -12.02 4.77 -8.43
N VAL A 201 -11.52 4.89 -7.20
CA VAL A 201 -10.22 5.52 -6.92
C VAL A 201 -9.24 4.55 -6.29
N ASN A 202 -7.96 4.89 -6.45
CA ASN A 202 -6.83 4.26 -5.79
C ASN A 202 -6.44 5.05 -4.53
N PRO A 203 -6.67 4.51 -3.32
CA PRO A 203 -6.23 5.14 -2.08
C PRO A 203 -4.75 4.86 -1.75
N SER A 204 -4.02 4.21 -2.64
CA SER A 204 -2.65 3.73 -2.42
C SER A 204 -2.53 2.67 -1.30
N TYR A 205 -3.46 1.75 -1.25
CA TYR A 205 -3.42 0.57 -0.39
C TYR A 205 -3.05 -0.64 -1.23
N TYR A 206 -1.79 -1.05 -1.16
CA TYR A 206 -1.27 -2.16 -1.93
C TYR A 206 -0.72 -3.27 -1.02
N CYS A 207 -0.82 -4.52 -1.51
CA CYS A 207 -0.04 -5.66 -1.04
C CYS A 207 0.67 -6.24 -2.26
N ILE A 208 2.01 -6.24 -2.26
CA ILE A 208 2.79 -6.64 -3.43
C ILE A 208 3.89 -7.62 -2.99
N ASP A 209 4.10 -8.67 -3.77
CA ASP A 209 5.26 -9.54 -3.63
C ASP A 209 6.55 -8.71 -3.78
N VAL A 210 7.44 -8.80 -2.81
CA VAL A 210 8.60 -7.90 -2.69
C VAL A 210 9.51 -7.98 -3.91
N ALA A 211 9.78 -9.18 -4.42
CA ALA A 211 10.62 -9.35 -5.61
C ALA A 211 9.95 -8.76 -6.86
N SER A 212 8.64 -8.97 -7.00
CA SER A 212 7.84 -8.40 -8.09
C SER A 212 7.78 -6.87 -8.03
N LEU A 213 7.64 -6.30 -6.83
CA LEU A 213 7.64 -4.86 -6.59
C LEU A 213 8.92 -4.22 -7.10
N PHE A 214 10.07 -4.66 -6.58
CA PHE A 214 11.35 -4.05 -6.95
C PHE A 214 11.77 -4.35 -8.38
N GLY A 215 11.37 -5.49 -8.94
CA GLY A 215 11.56 -5.79 -10.36
C GLY A 215 10.71 -4.93 -11.30
N ALA A 216 9.49 -4.56 -10.89
CA ALA A 216 8.64 -3.65 -11.64
C ALA A 216 9.10 -2.19 -11.52
N LEU A 217 9.56 -1.77 -10.32
CA LEU A 217 10.07 -0.41 -10.10
C LEU A 217 11.27 -0.06 -11.00
N GLU A 218 12.10 -1.03 -11.38
CA GLU A 218 13.20 -0.83 -12.34
C GLU A 218 12.71 -0.48 -13.76
N ARG A 219 11.42 -0.71 -14.04
CA ARG A 219 10.78 -0.48 -15.33
C ARG A 219 9.81 0.71 -15.33
N VAL A 220 9.60 1.32 -14.16
CA VAL A 220 8.78 2.54 -14.08
C VAL A 220 9.52 3.66 -14.78
N GLU A 221 8.89 4.25 -15.77
CA GLU A 221 9.44 5.36 -16.52
C GLU A 221 9.11 6.70 -15.85
N ARG A 222 9.94 7.69 -16.10
CA ARG A 222 9.72 9.03 -15.63
C ARG A 222 8.54 9.65 -16.39
N ASN A 223 7.50 10.07 -15.69
CA ASN A 223 6.34 10.69 -16.32
C ASN A 223 6.72 11.98 -17.04
N ALA A 224 6.39 12.08 -18.33
CA ALA A 224 6.80 13.21 -19.17
C ALA A 224 6.17 14.55 -18.75
N LEU A 225 4.98 14.52 -18.13
CA LEU A 225 4.28 15.74 -17.72
C LEU A 225 4.77 16.26 -16.36
N THR A 226 5.03 15.38 -15.40
CA THR A 226 5.34 15.77 -14.01
C THR A 226 6.80 15.59 -13.66
N GLY A 227 7.53 14.76 -14.42
CA GLY A 227 8.90 14.38 -14.11
C GLY A 227 9.02 13.39 -12.95
N GLU A 228 7.92 12.84 -12.44
CA GLU A 228 7.87 11.93 -11.30
C GLU A 228 7.86 10.46 -11.75
N TYR A 229 8.37 9.56 -10.91
CA TYR A 229 8.18 8.11 -11.05
C TYR A 229 6.99 7.70 -10.20
N TYR A 230 5.96 7.13 -10.82
CA TYR A 230 4.72 6.80 -10.13
C TYR A 230 4.69 5.34 -9.66
N LEU A 231 4.39 5.14 -8.38
CA LEU A 231 4.10 3.80 -7.85
C LEU A 231 2.86 3.20 -8.52
N THR A 232 1.92 4.04 -8.92
CA THR A 232 0.67 3.64 -9.57
C THR A 232 0.87 2.95 -10.93
N ASP A 233 2.07 3.03 -11.53
CA ASP A 233 2.40 2.30 -12.75
C ASP A 233 2.73 0.82 -12.48
N VAL A 234 3.14 0.48 -11.25
CA VAL A 234 3.59 -0.88 -10.90
C VAL A 234 2.53 -1.97 -11.14
N PRO A 235 1.25 -1.82 -10.71
CA PRO A 235 0.24 -2.85 -10.99
C PRO A 235 0.01 -3.07 -12.50
N GLY A 236 -0.02 -2.01 -13.29
CA GLY A 236 -0.16 -2.08 -14.75
C GLY A 236 1.04 -2.76 -15.42
N LEU A 237 2.26 -2.46 -15.00
CA LEU A 237 3.48 -3.12 -15.46
C LEU A 237 3.47 -4.61 -15.15
N LEU A 238 3.11 -4.99 -13.92
CA LEU A 238 3.01 -6.40 -13.53
C LEU A 238 1.96 -7.14 -14.37
N LEU A 239 0.80 -6.52 -14.61
CA LEU A 239 -0.22 -7.06 -15.50
C LEU A 239 0.32 -7.26 -16.92
N GLY A 240 1.01 -6.27 -17.48
CA GLY A 240 1.66 -6.34 -18.79
C GLY A 240 2.75 -7.42 -18.88
N MET A 241 3.35 -7.79 -17.77
CA MET A 241 4.31 -8.90 -17.65
C MET A 241 3.61 -10.27 -17.50
N GLY A 242 2.28 -10.34 -17.61
CA GLY A 242 1.50 -11.57 -17.46
C GLY A 242 1.36 -12.02 -15.98
N LYS A 243 1.65 -11.16 -15.03
CA LYS A 243 1.49 -11.44 -13.60
C LYS A 243 0.04 -11.24 -13.18
N LYS A 244 -0.42 -11.99 -12.18
CA LYS A 244 -1.75 -11.80 -11.59
C LYS A 244 -1.76 -10.51 -10.76
N VAL A 245 -2.73 -9.63 -11.04
CA VAL A 245 -3.06 -8.46 -10.23
C VAL A 245 -4.49 -8.63 -9.70
N GLU A 246 -4.67 -8.53 -8.40
CA GLU A 246 -5.96 -8.69 -7.72
C GLU A 246 -6.48 -7.32 -7.27
N VAL A 247 -7.79 -7.09 -7.32
CA VAL A 247 -8.41 -5.85 -6.90
C VAL A 247 -9.48 -6.13 -5.85
N LEU A 248 -9.23 -5.68 -4.62
CA LEU A 248 -10.20 -5.68 -3.53
C LEU A 248 -11.07 -4.43 -3.65
N ARG A 249 -12.31 -4.60 -4.11
CA ARG A 249 -13.28 -3.51 -4.26
C ARG A 249 -14.05 -3.25 -2.97
N GLY A 250 -14.55 -2.03 -2.85
CA GLY A 250 -15.57 -1.71 -1.85
C GLY A 250 -15.01 -1.35 -0.48
N VAL A 251 -13.77 -0.86 -0.42
CA VAL A 251 -13.30 -0.21 0.80
C VAL A 251 -14.21 0.98 1.11
N PRO A 252 -14.70 1.14 2.35
CA PRO A 252 -15.55 2.26 2.72
C PRO A 252 -14.92 3.60 2.35
N ALA A 253 -15.70 4.50 1.73
CA ALA A 253 -15.23 5.80 1.26
C ALA A 253 -14.55 6.63 2.37
N GLU A 254 -15.07 6.53 3.60
CA GLU A 254 -14.50 7.22 4.75
C GLU A 254 -13.11 6.70 5.16
N ASP A 255 -12.81 5.41 4.90
CA ASP A 255 -11.54 4.78 5.28
C ASP A 255 -10.37 5.21 4.38
N VAL A 256 -10.67 5.72 3.20
CA VAL A 256 -9.64 6.07 2.20
C VAL A 256 -9.34 7.57 2.14
N LEU A 257 -9.97 8.36 3.02
CA LEU A 257 -9.71 9.80 3.08
C LEU A 257 -8.27 10.08 3.48
N SER A 258 -7.58 10.87 2.67
CA SER A 258 -6.22 11.33 2.90
C SER A 258 -6.18 12.82 3.25
N ILE A 259 -5.21 13.21 4.05
CA ILE A 259 -5.06 14.58 4.53
C ILE A 259 -4.07 15.31 3.61
N ASN A 260 -4.53 16.35 2.93
CA ASN A 260 -3.72 17.17 2.05
C ASN A 260 -3.78 18.66 2.38
N THR A 261 -4.85 19.10 3.04
CA THR A 261 -5.12 20.49 3.42
C THR A 261 -5.49 20.56 4.91
N PRO A 262 -5.47 21.75 5.53
CA PRO A 262 -5.97 21.94 6.90
C PRO A 262 -7.46 21.55 7.05
N GLU A 263 -8.26 21.74 6.00
CA GLU A 263 -9.67 21.38 5.97
C GLU A 263 -9.83 19.84 6.01
N ASP A 264 -9.04 19.10 5.22
CA ASP A 264 -9.00 17.64 5.27
C ASP A 264 -8.61 17.16 6.67
N LEU A 265 -7.61 17.82 7.29
CA LEU A 265 -7.14 17.47 8.62
C LEU A 265 -8.26 17.58 9.66
N ALA A 266 -9.01 18.69 9.65
CA ALA A 266 -10.12 18.91 10.58
C ALA A 266 -11.22 17.84 10.39
N HIS A 267 -11.58 17.56 9.16
CA HIS A 267 -12.60 16.56 8.83
C HIS A 267 -12.18 15.14 9.23
N VAL A 268 -10.96 14.74 8.89
CA VAL A 268 -10.45 13.41 9.21
C VAL A 268 -10.23 13.24 10.72
N ASP A 269 -9.80 14.30 11.44
CA ASP A 269 -9.65 14.26 12.91
C ASP A 269 -11.00 14.04 13.60
N GLU A 270 -12.08 14.67 13.12
CA GLU A 270 -13.43 14.45 13.64
C GLU A 270 -13.87 12.99 13.47
N ILE A 271 -13.70 12.42 12.26
CA ILE A 271 -14.02 11.02 11.98
C ILE A 271 -13.21 10.09 12.88
N TYR A 272 -11.90 10.33 12.97
CA TYR A 272 -11.01 9.51 13.79
C TYR A 272 -11.42 9.48 15.27
N ARG A 273 -11.73 10.67 15.84
CA ARG A 273 -12.19 10.79 17.23
C ARG A 273 -13.54 10.11 17.44
N ARG A 274 -14.49 10.29 16.53
CA ARG A 274 -15.80 9.62 16.56
C ARG A 274 -15.65 8.10 16.61
N ARG A 275 -14.79 7.52 15.76
CA ARG A 275 -14.52 6.07 15.75
C ARG A 275 -13.93 5.57 17.07
N ARG A 276 -13.01 6.31 17.68
CA ARG A 276 -12.39 5.91 18.95
C ARG A 276 -13.29 6.07 20.17
N SER A 277 -14.25 6.98 20.13
CA SER A 277 -15.22 7.15 21.22
C SER A 277 -16.35 6.09 21.23
N GLY A 278 -16.35 5.15 20.28
CA GLY A 278 -17.38 4.10 20.18
C GLY A 278 -18.77 4.62 19.75
N LYS A 279 -18.87 5.88 19.35
CA LYS A 279 -20.11 6.46 18.82
C LYS A 279 -20.23 6.08 17.35
N HIS A 280 -20.81 4.93 17.08
CA HIS A 280 -21.26 4.57 15.73
C HIS A 280 -22.54 5.37 15.46
N SER A 281 -22.59 6.12 14.37
CA SER A 281 -23.80 6.75 13.84
C SER A 281 -24.55 5.76 12.96
#